data_f9a86d3eafd4e183feaa2336fe7bed0c
#
_entry.id   f9a86d3eafd4e183feaa2336fe7bed0c
#
_cell.length_a   1.000
_cell.length_b   1.000
_cell.length_c   1.000
_cell.angle_alpha   90.00
_cell.angle_beta   90.00
_cell.angle_gamma   90.00
#
_symmetry.space_group_name_H-M   'P 1'
#
loop_
_entity.id
_entity.type
_entity.pdbx_description
1 polymer ?
#
loop_
_entity_poly.entity_id
_entity_poly.type
_entity_poly.pdbx_seq_one_letter_code
_entity_poly.pdbx_strand_id
1 'polypeptide(L)'
;MTVSSGDGGSYPVAELRMSSYKNNRICYLPEHLIIRNVESVFNDNEIDNDSSSQEYFENRLDYCLKQLLTYSKAFKQIRESNTLSIKKYGSGM
;
A
#
# COMPACT_ATOMS: atom_id res chain seq x y z
N MET A 1 -2.20 -1.47 -0.85
CA MET A 1 -2.96 -2.61 -0.29
C MET A 1 -3.82 -3.21 -1.38
N THR A 2 -3.90 -4.52 -1.45
CA THR A 2 -4.83 -5.26 -2.31
C THR A 2 -5.65 -6.24 -1.48
N VAL A 3 -6.85 -6.53 -1.94
CA VAL A 3 -7.80 -7.42 -1.26
C VAL A 3 -8.28 -8.47 -2.26
N SER A 4 -8.38 -9.71 -1.85
CA SER A 4 -8.87 -10.81 -2.70
C SER A 4 -9.72 -11.80 -1.92
N SER A 5 -10.68 -12.41 -2.60
CA SER A 5 -11.50 -13.51 -2.05
C SER A 5 -10.70 -14.81 -1.89
N GLY A 6 -9.60 -14.96 -2.60
CA GLY A 6 -8.67 -16.09 -2.53
C GLY A 6 -7.22 -15.62 -2.47
N ASP A 7 -6.30 -16.31 -3.14
CA ASP A 7 -4.86 -16.06 -3.08
C ASP A 7 -4.32 -15.11 -4.16
N GLY A 8 -5.18 -14.56 -5.02
CA GLY A 8 -4.79 -13.80 -6.21
C GLY A 8 -4.27 -12.38 -5.98
N GLY A 9 -4.22 -11.88 -4.75
CA GLY A 9 -3.89 -10.49 -4.44
C GLY A 9 -2.49 -10.01 -4.84
N SER A 10 -1.57 -10.91 -5.17
CA SER A 10 -0.22 -10.59 -5.66
C SER A 10 -0.21 -10.04 -7.09
N TYR A 11 -1.13 -10.46 -7.95
CA TYR A 11 -1.21 -9.99 -9.33
C TYR A 11 -1.53 -8.49 -9.41
N PRO A 12 -2.54 -7.95 -8.72
CA PRO A 12 -2.78 -6.51 -8.68
C PRO A 12 -1.61 -5.70 -8.15
N VAL A 13 -0.85 -6.21 -7.17
CA VAL A 13 0.36 -5.54 -6.68
C VAL A 13 1.42 -5.43 -7.77
N ALA A 14 1.68 -6.52 -8.48
CA ALA A 14 2.65 -6.55 -9.58
C ALA A 14 2.21 -5.60 -10.71
N GLU A 15 0.95 -5.63 -11.11
CA GLU A 15 0.39 -4.76 -12.14
C GLU A 15 0.52 -3.28 -11.77
N LEU A 16 0.14 -2.90 -10.55
CA LEU A 16 0.26 -1.52 -10.09
C LEU A 16 1.72 -1.03 -10.08
N ARG A 17 2.66 -1.87 -9.64
CA ARG A 17 4.08 -1.53 -9.63
C ARG A 17 4.65 -1.36 -11.03
N MET A 18 4.22 -2.17 -11.99
CA MET A 18 4.67 -2.11 -13.38
C MET A 18 4.04 -0.97 -14.17
N SER A 19 2.73 -0.73 -14.00
CA SER A 19 1.99 0.25 -14.80
C SER A 19 2.16 1.67 -14.32
N SER A 20 2.42 1.88 -13.04
CA SER A 20 2.43 3.22 -12.42
C SER A 20 3.73 3.98 -12.60
N TYR A 21 4.80 3.37 -13.09
CA TYR A 21 6.10 4.04 -13.14
C TYR A 21 6.18 5.11 -14.24
N LYS A 22 5.38 5.00 -15.28
CA LYS A 22 5.54 5.81 -16.50
C LYS A 22 5.26 7.31 -16.32
N ASN A 23 4.14 7.68 -15.72
CA ASN A 23 3.65 9.06 -15.85
C ASN A 23 3.14 9.70 -14.56
N ASN A 24 3.14 9.04 -13.43
CA ASN A 24 2.44 9.54 -12.25
C ASN A 24 3.33 9.81 -11.04
N ARG A 25 4.64 9.60 -11.17
CA ARG A 25 5.62 9.90 -10.10
C ARG A 25 5.25 9.28 -8.74
N ILE A 26 4.58 8.14 -8.77
CA ILE A 26 4.23 7.40 -7.57
C ILE A 26 5.49 6.73 -7.04
N CYS A 27 5.79 6.98 -5.77
CA CYS A 27 6.81 6.25 -5.05
C CYS A 27 6.15 5.18 -4.19
N TYR A 28 6.34 3.92 -4.56
CA TYR A 28 5.83 2.81 -3.77
C TYR A 28 6.68 2.58 -2.54
N LEU A 29 6.03 2.34 -1.42
CA LEU A 29 6.70 1.87 -0.21
C LEU A 29 7.34 0.50 -0.47
N PRO A 30 8.43 0.17 0.26
CA PRO A 30 9.04 -1.17 0.20
C PRO A 30 8.07 -2.28 0.54
N GLU A 31 7.16 -2.00 1.47
CA GLU A 31 6.14 -2.93 1.95
C GLU A 31 4.81 -2.79 1.21
N HIS A 32 4.10 -3.89 1.11
CA HIS A 32 2.72 -3.93 0.65
C HIS A 32 1.90 -4.88 1.51
N LEU A 33 0.61 -4.68 1.53
CA LEU A 33 -0.33 -5.53 2.23
C LEU A 33 -1.25 -6.21 1.22
N ILE A 34 -1.32 -7.54 1.29
CA ILE A 34 -2.26 -8.37 0.53
C ILE A 34 -3.16 -9.06 1.55
N ILE A 35 -4.44 -8.70 1.56
CA ILE A 35 -5.45 -9.38 2.37
C ILE A 35 -6.05 -10.47 1.49
N ARG A 36 -5.81 -11.72 1.89
CA ARG A 36 -6.35 -12.92 1.24
C ARG A 36 -7.55 -13.43 2.00
N ASN A 37 -8.40 -14.18 1.31
CA ASN A 37 -9.61 -14.77 1.91
C ASN A 37 -10.39 -13.73 2.72
N VAL A 38 -10.66 -12.59 2.11
CA VAL A 38 -11.22 -11.42 2.80
C VAL A 38 -12.56 -11.70 3.49
N GLU A 39 -13.30 -12.69 3.03
CA GLU A 39 -14.57 -13.09 3.64
C GLU A 39 -14.42 -13.70 5.05
N SER A 40 -13.21 -14.12 5.42
CA SER A 40 -12.89 -14.66 6.75
C SER A 40 -12.16 -13.71 7.69
N VAL A 41 -12.05 -12.43 7.32
CA VAL A 41 -11.37 -11.41 8.14
C VAL A 41 -12.06 -10.05 8.02
N PHE A 42 -11.94 -9.24 9.04
CA PHE A 42 -12.51 -7.87 9.10
C PHE A 42 -14.04 -7.80 8.95
N ASN A 43 -14.74 -8.87 9.32
CA ASN A 43 -16.21 -8.84 9.37
C ASN A 43 -16.68 -8.12 10.63
N ASP A 44 -17.81 -7.44 10.54
CA ASP A 44 -18.44 -6.77 11.68
C ASP A 44 -18.82 -7.74 12.80
N ASN A 45 -19.17 -8.97 12.43
CA ASN A 45 -19.43 -10.03 13.38
C ASN A 45 -18.14 -10.87 13.59
N GLU A 46 -17.53 -10.76 14.75
CA GLU A 46 -16.26 -11.42 15.08
C GLU A 46 -16.29 -12.95 14.90
N ILE A 47 -17.48 -13.56 15.02
CA ILE A 47 -17.64 -15.01 14.87
C ILE A 47 -17.36 -15.49 13.45
N ASP A 48 -17.48 -14.59 12.47
CA ASP A 48 -17.24 -14.89 11.06
C ASP A 48 -15.75 -14.74 10.66
N ASN A 49 -14.92 -14.33 11.60
CA ASN A 49 -13.49 -14.14 11.37
C ASN A 49 -12.70 -15.37 11.82
N ASP A 50 -11.72 -15.75 11.00
CA ASP A 50 -10.65 -16.63 11.44
C ASP A 50 -9.67 -15.84 12.33
N SER A 51 -9.62 -16.18 13.62
CA SER A 51 -8.91 -15.38 14.62
C SER A 51 -7.41 -15.24 14.35
N SER A 52 -6.77 -16.29 13.84
CA SER A 52 -5.33 -16.24 13.54
C SER A 52 -5.02 -15.38 12.31
N SER A 53 -5.86 -15.47 11.29
CA SER A 53 -5.75 -14.62 10.10
C SER A 53 -6.08 -13.17 10.42
N GLN A 54 -7.09 -12.92 11.23
CA GLN A 54 -7.47 -11.60 11.70
C GLN A 54 -6.30 -10.91 12.40
N GLU A 55 -5.72 -11.56 13.43
CA GLU A 55 -4.58 -11.02 14.17
C GLU A 55 -3.38 -10.76 13.27
N TYR A 56 -3.07 -11.68 12.35
CA TYR A 56 -1.98 -11.50 11.40
C TYR A 56 -2.19 -10.28 10.51
N PHE A 57 -3.37 -10.12 9.92
CA PHE A 57 -3.62 -9.00 9.02
C PHE A 57 -3.74 -7.66 9.75
N GLU A 58 -4.27 -7.63 10.96
CA GLU A 58 -4.25 -6.43 11.81
C GLU A 58 -2.83 -5.95 12.10
N ASN A 59 -1.95 -6.86 12.53
CA ASN A 59 -0.55 -6.55 12.80
C ASN A 59 0.18 -6.08 11.53
N ARG A 60 -0.07 -6.72 10.38
CA ARG A 60 0.52 -6.31 9.10
C ARG A 60 0.00 -4.96 8.63
N LEU A 61 -1.28 -4.68 8.82
CA LEU A 61 -1.88 -3.38 8.50
C LEU A 61 -1.25 -2.27 9.32
N ASP A 62 -1.18 -2.46 10.64
CA ASP A 62 -0.56 -1.48 11.56
C ASP A 62 0.90 -1.19 11.17
N TYR A 63 1.67 -2.23 10.87
CA TYR A 63 3.06 -2.09 10.41
C TYR A 63 3.16 -1.27 9.11
N CYS A 64 2.34 -1.60 8.10
CA CYS A 64 2.34 -0.87 6.84
C CYS A 64 1.90 0.59 7.00
N LEU A 65 0.92 0.87 7.86
CA LEU A 65 0.47 2.23 8.15
C LEU A 65 1.54 3.05 8.88
N LYS A 66 2.25 2.46 9.83
CA LYS A 66 3.39 3.12 10.50
C LYS A 66 4.49 3.48 9.50
N GLN A 67 4.81 2.59 8.57
CA GLN A 67 5.76 2.88 7.50
C GLN A 67 5.25 4.01 6.60
N LEU A 68 3.99 3.95 6.16
CA LEU A 68 3.40 5.00 5.33
C LEU A 68 3.51 6.37 6.00
N LEU A 69 3.19 6.47 7.28
CA LEU A 69 3.30 7.73 8.03
C LEU A 69 4.75 8.24 8.10
N THR A 70 5.71 7.34 8.33
CA THR A 70 7.13 7.69 8.41
C THR A 70 7.65 8.22 7.07
N TYR A 71 7.40 7.51 5.98
CA TYR A 71 7.79 7.93 4.63
C TYR A 71 7.08 9.21 4.21
N SER A 72 5.80 9.36 4.53
CA SER A 72 5.03 10.57 4.19
C SER A 72 5.60 11.83 4.84
N LYS A 73 6.05 11.73 6.09
CA LYS A 73 6.74 12.85 6.78
C LYS A 73 8.05 13.21 6.08
N ALA A 74 8.87 12.24 5.71
CA ALA A 74 10.11 12.47 4.98
C ALA A 74 9.85 13.10 3.59
N PHE A 75 8.88 12.58 2.84
CA PHE A 75 8.51 13.13 1.55
C PHE A 75 7.90 14.53 1.63
N LYS A 76 7.21 14.85 2.72
CA LYS A 76 6.75 16.23 2.97
C LYS A 76 7.94 17.19 3.04
N GLN A 77 8.98 16.85 3.76
CA GLN A 77 10.21 17.66 3.84
C GLN A 77 10.87 17.84 2.47
N ILE A 78 10.95 16.77 1.68
CA ILE A 78 11.50 16.83 0.31
C ILE A 78 10.69 17.80 -0.56
N ARG A 79 9.37 17.75 -0.51
CA ARG A 79 8.51 18.66 -1.27
C ARG A 79 8.66 20.14 -0.83
N GLU A 80 8.76 20.35 0.47
CA GLU A 80 8.91 21.70 1.04
C GLU A 80 10.30 22.32 0.79
N SER A 81 11.32 21.49 0.54
CA SER A 81 12.67 21.95 0.24
C SER A 81 12.82 22.65 -1.11
N ASN A 82 11.83 22.55 -1.99
CA ASN A 82 11.86 23.08 -3.38
C ASN A 82 13.06 22.65 -4.24
N THR A 83 13.79 21.61 -3.84
CA THR A 83 14.95 21.10 -4.60
C THR A 83 14.54 20.36 -5.87
N LEU A 84 13.27 19.92 -5.96
CA LEU A 84 12.74 19.18 -7.09
C LEU A 84 11.76 20.03 -7.89
N SER A 85 12.18 20.47 -9.09
CA SER A 85 11.28 21.16 -10.01
C SER A 85 10.43 20.18 -10.81
N ILE A 86 9.25 19.83 -10.27
CA ILE A 86 8.30 18.94 -10.93
C ILE A 86 7.78 19.50 -12.25
N LYS A 87 7.76 20.82 -12.40
CA LYS A 87 7.26 21.51 -13.60
C LYS A 87 8.19 21.37 -14.80
N LYS A 88 9.48 21.15 -14.58
CA LYS A 88 10.48 21.12 -15.66
C LYS A 88 10.30 19.95 -16.63
N TYR A 89 9.82 18.82 -16.12
CA TYR A 89 9.57 17.61 -16.90
C TYR A 89 8.15 17.11 -16.62
N GLY A 90 7.18 17.61 -17.40
CA GLY A 90 5.75 17.44 -17.13
C GLY A 90 5.26 16.00 -17.13
N SER A 91 5.82 15.15 -17.98
CA SER A 91 5.38 13.74 -18.12
C SER A 91 6.08 12.74 -17.20
N GLY A 92 6.99 13.16 -16.35
CA GLY A 92 7.68 12.25 -15.42
C GLY A 92 8.74 11.33 -16.05
N MET A 93 9.12 11.59 -17.29
CA MET A 93 10.20 10.89 -18.00
C MET A 93 11.39 11.82 -18.21
#